data_097532e751f6844f62c0b32851374787
#
_entry.id   097532e751f6844f62c0b32851374787
#
_cell.length_a   1.000
_cell.length_b   1.000
_cell.length_c   1.000
_cell.angle_alpha   90.00
_cell.angle_beta   90.00
_cell.angle_gamma   90.00
#
_symmetry.space_group_name_H-M   'P 1'
#
loop_
_entity.id
_entity.type
_entity.pdbx_description
1 polymer ?
#
loop_
_entity_poly.entity_id
_entity_poly.type
_entity_poly.pdbx_seq_one_letter_code
_entity_poly.pdbx_strand_id
1 'polypeptide(L)'
;MADTLTATGLTITRGGRLLVDGLDLTLAGGTVTALTGPNGCGKTTTAWCLGLYDLDFTGTVTFNGLPSSQMSQRDVRRAHRTTIVLQPQDLLLEDSWTVARTLRHAAWALGLPRHQRRERAADVLARTRISHLTRTRTGLLSGGERMRVALARTLLMAGPRLVVLDEPTAGADEELTEMVTEFLEEWVSSGAAVLVATHDPGLVERAEEHISLLTGTGEEAERAGGNEQGAAGD
;
A
#
# COMPACT_ATOMS: atom_id res chain seq x y z
N MET A 1 19.10 1.00 -8.47
CA MET A 1 18.09 0.33 -7.62
C MET A 1 17.42 -0.73 -8.47
N ALA A 2 17.00 -1.85 -7.91
CA ALA A 2 16.31 -2.87 -8.70
C ALA A 2 14.80 -2.57 -8.69
N ASP A 3 14.15 -2.74 -9.84
CA ASP A 3 12.70 -2.60 -9.93
C ASP A 3 12.04 -3.68 -9.08
N THR A 4 11.17 -3.27 -8.16
CA THR A 4 10.44 -4.20 -7.30
C THR A 4 9.19 -4.72 -8.00
N LEU A 5 8.50 -3.83 -8.73
CA LEU A 5 7.33 -4.16 -9.52
C LEU A 5 7.32 -3.34 -10.81
N THR A 6 6.96 -3.99 -11.92
CA THR A 6 6.64 -3.31 -13.18
C THR A 6 5.26 -3.72 -13.65
N ALA A 7 4.53 -2.80 -14.24
CA ALA A 7 3.30 -3.08 -14.98
C ALA A 7 3.47 -2.59 -16.42
N THR A 8 3.04 -3.39 -17.38
CA THR A 8 3.07 -3.06 -18.80
C THR A 8 1.73 -3.35 -19.44
N GLY A 9 1.13 -2.33 -20.04
CA GLY A 9 -0.18 -2.39 -20.67
C GLY A 9 -1.29 -2.78 -19.71
N LEU A 10 -1.18 -2.42 -18.42
CA LEU A 10 -2.16 -2.78 -17.41
C LEU A 10 -3.51 -2.16 -17.73
N THR A 11 -4.49 -3.01 -18.04
CA THR A 11 -5.86 -2.58 -18.35
C THR A 11 -6.84 -3.26 -17.39
N ILE A 12 -7.68 -2.45 -16.75
CA ILE A 12 -8.61 -2.90 -15.71
C ILE A 12 -10.03 -2.52 -16.10
N THR A 13 -10.90 -3.52 -16.17
CA THR A 13 -12.34 -3.35 -16.43
C THR A 13 -13.16 -3.94 -15.28
N ARG A 14 -14.16 -3.22 -14.77
CA ARG A 14 -15.09 -3.71 -13.74
C ARG A 14 -16.52 -3.39 -14.11
N GLY A 15 -17.38 -4.40 -14.06
CA GLY A 15 -18.79 -4.23 -14.40
C GLY A 15 -19.03 -3.65 -15.80
N GLY A 16 -18.18 -3.98 -16.77
CA GLY A 16 -18.23 -3.44 -18.14
C GLY A 16 -17.67 -2.03 -18.28
N ARG A 17 -17.22 -1.39 -17.21
CA ARG A 17 -16.59 -0.07 -17.25
C ARG A 17 -15.07 -0.21 -17.27
N LEU A 18 -14.42 0.45 -18.22
CA LEU A 18 -12.98 0.61 -18.28
C LEU A 18 -12.55 1.60 -17.19
N LEU A 19 -11.68 1.16 -16.29
CA LEU A 19 -11.13 1.98 -15.19
C LEU A 19 -9.73 2.47 -15.50
N VAL A 20 -8.90 1.59 -16.06
CA VAL A 20 -7.51 1.87 -16.43
C VAL A 20 -7.27 1.27 -17.80
N ASP A 21 -6.60 1.98 -18.68
CA ASP A 21 -6.30 1.57 -20.05
C ASP A 21 -4.81 1.69 -20.35
N GLY A 22 -4.15 0.55 -20.55
CA GLY A 22 -2.78 0.47 -21.04
C GLY A 22 -1.72 1.11 -20.12
N LEU A 23 -1.92 1.12 -18.78
CA LEU A 23 -1.01 1.76 -17.85
C LEU A 23 0.34 1.05 -17.79
N ASP A 24 1.41 1.81 -18.05
CA ASP A 24 2.80 1.40 -17.85
C ASP A 24 3.38 2.12 -16.63
N LEU A 25 3.95 1.37 -15.69
CA LEU A 25 4.61 1.94 -14.51
C LEU A 25 5.72 1.04 -13.97
N THR A 26 6.58 1.64 -13.17
CA THR A 26 7.60 0.94 -12.39
C THR A 26 7.55 1.44 -10.95
N LEU A 27 7.54 0.51 -9.99
CA LEU A 27 7.72 0.80 -8.57
C LEU A 27 9.14 0.38 -8.18
N ALA A 28 10.00 1.36 -7.95
CA ALA A 28 11.39 1.13 -7.59
C ALA A 28 11.54 0.92 -6.08
N GLY A 29 12.46 0.04 -5.68
CA GLY A 29 12.81 -0.14 -4.27
C GLY A 29 13.44 1.13 -3.69
N GLY A 30 13.01 1.52 -2.49
CA GLY A 30 13.49 2.73 -1.81
C GLY A 30 12.85 4.02 -2.30
N THR A 31 11.64 3.96 -2.89
CA THR A 31 10.88 5.15 -3.31
C THR A 31 9.43 5.08 -2.90
N VAL A 32 8.81 6.24 -2.72
CA VAL A 32 7.35 6.41 -2.59
C VAL A 32 6.79 6.84 -3.94
N THR A 33 5.80 6.12 -4.41
CA THR A 33 5.00 6.46 -5.59
C THR A 33 3.59 6.84 -5.17
N ALA A 34 3.15 8.06 -5.47
CA ALA A 34 1.77 8.49 -5.25
C ALA A 34 0.88 8.09 -6.44
N LEU A 35 -0.22 7.41 -6.16
CA LEU A 35 -1.28 7.11 -7.12
C LEU A 35 -2.45 8.05 -6.86
N THR A 36 -2.64 9.01 -7.74
CA THR A 36 -3.63 10.08 -7.63
C THR A 36 -4.73 9.97 -8.68
N GLY A 37 -5.77 10.76 -8.53
CA GLY A 37 -6.88 10.83 -9.49
C GLY A 37 -8.23 11.05 -8.79
N PRO A 38 -9.29 11.39 -9.54
CA PRO A 38 -10.60 11.67 -8.96
C PRO A 38 -11.23 10.42 -8.31
N ASN A 39 -12.26 10.64 -7.48
CA ASN A 39 -12.99 9.54 -6.87
C ASN A 39 -13.64 8.65 -7.93
N GLY A 40 -13.49 7.33 -7.77
CA GLY A 40 -14.05 6.34 -8.71
C GLY A 40 -13.25 6.17 -10.01
N CYS A 41 -12.05 6.76 -10.16
CA CYS A 41 -11.18 6.53 -11.33
C CYS A 41 -10.46 5.16 -11.30
N GLY A 42 -10.53 4.42 -10.20
CA GLY A 42 -9.93 3.09 -10.11
C GLY A 42 -8.67 3.00 -9.24
N LYS A 43 -8.31 4.00 -8.43
CA LYS A 43 -7.12 3.97 -7.54
C LYS A 43 -7.05 2.72 -6.69
N THR A 44 -8.09 2.45 -5.92
CA THR A 44 -8.20 1.25 -5.07
C THR A 44 -8.01 -0.03 -5.88
N THR A 45 -8.71 -0.15 -7.02
CA THR A 45 -8.62 -1.36 -7.86
C THR A 45 -7.21 -1.52 -8.44
N THR A 46 -6.60 -0.43 -8.90
CA THR A 46 -5.21 -0.43 -9.39
C THR A 46 -4.24 -0.84 -8.29
N ALA A 47 -4.37 -0.26 -7.10
CA ALA A 47 -3.56 -0.61 -5.93
C ALA A 47 -3.68 -2.11 -5.59
N TRP A 48 -4.88 -2.70 -5.68
CA TRP A 48 -5.11 -4.12 -5.44
C TRP A 48 -4.49 -5.01 -6.53
N CYS A 49 -4.59 -4.59 -7.81
CA CYS A 49 -3.95 -5.32 -8.91
C CYS A 49 -2.42 -5.29 -8.78
N LEU A 50 -1.84 -4.13 -8.49
CA LEU A 50 -0.40 -3.99 -8.27
C LEU A 50 0.08 -4.72 -7.01
N GLY A 51 -0.75 -4.76 -5.96
CA GLY A 51 -0.51 -5.57 -4.76
C GLY A 51 -0.71 -7.08 -4.95
N LEU A 52 -1.09 -7.55 -6.15
CA LEU A 52 -1.39 -8.95 -6.47
C LEU A 52 -2.55 -9.56 -5.64
N TYR A 53 -3.45 -8.72 -5.11
CA TYR A 53 -4.66 -9.18 -4.42
C TYR A 53 -5.82 -9.41 -5.38
N ASP A 54 -5.84 -8.66 -6.48
CA ASP A 54 -6.78 -8.83 -7.58
C ASP A 54 -5.98 -9.09 -8.86
N LEU A 55 -6.21 -10.24 -9.48
CA LEU A 55 -5.52 -10.66 -10.71
C LEU A 55 -6.43 -10.58 -11.94
N ASP A 56 -7.60 -9.96 -11.81
CA ASP A 56 -8.53 -9.77 -12.91
C ASP A 56 -8.19 -8.45 -13.67
N PHE A 57 -7.18 -8.54 -14.52
CA PHE A 57 -6.71 -7.48 -15.41
C PHE A 57 -6.09 -8.08 -16.67
N THR A 58 -5.88 -7.26 -17.69
CA THR A 58 -5.05 -7.60 -18.86
C THR A 58 -3.75 -6.79 -18.84
N GLY A 59 -2.78 -7.17 -19.68
CA GLY A 59 -1.40 -6.67 -19.59
C GLY A 59 -0.53 -7.56 -18.70
N THR A 60 0.60 -7.04 -18.25
CA THR A 60 1.57 -7.80 -17.45
C THR A 60 1.98 -7.04 -16.22
N VAL A 61 1.80 -7.65 -15.05
CA VAL A 61 2.39 -7.18 -13.78
C VAL A 61 3.49 -8.15 -13.40
N THR A 62 4.70 -7.64 -13.21
CA THR A 62 5.89 -8.43 -12.85
C THR A 62 6.36 -7.99 -11.46
N PHE A 63 6.48 -8.93 -10.54
CA PHE A 63 6.97 -8.69 -9.18
C PHE A 63 8.27 -9.45 -8.94
N ASN A 64 9.34 -8.72 -8.55
CA ASN A 64 10.68 -9.28 -8.39
C ASN A 64 11.15 -10.13 -9.60
N GLY A 65 10.87 -9.67 -10.81
CA GLY A 65 11.24 -10.34 -12.05
C GLY A 65 10.36 -11.53 -12.46
N LEU A 66 9.30 -11.85 -11.68
CA LEU A 66 8.36 -12.93 -12.00
C LEU A 66 7.01 -12.34 -12.44
N PRO A 67 6.58 -12.57 -13.71
CA PRO A 67 5.26 -12.13 -14.19
C PRO A 67 4.11 -12.78 -13.40
N SER A 68 3.08 -12.03 -13.08
CA SER A 68 1.90 -12.51 -12.34
C SER A 68 1.21 -13.68 -13.03
N SER A 69 1.19 -13.71 -14.36
CA SER A 69 0.66 -14.82 -15.17
C SER A 69 1.41 -16.16 -15.00
N GLN A 70 2.65 -16.12 -14.51
CA GLN A 70 3.48 -17.29 -14.20
C GLN A 70 3.48 -17.65 -12.72
N MET A 71 2.88 -16.81 -11.87
CA MET A 71 2.79 -17.07 -10.44
C MET A 71 1.66 -18.06 -10.15
N SER A 72 1.99 -19.13 -9.44
CA SER A 72 0.96 -20.00 -8.86
C SER A 72 0.26 -19.29 -7.70
N GLN A 73 -0.95 -19.76 -7.32
CA GLN A 73 -1.62 -19.28 -6.11
C GLN A 73 -0.76 -19.43 -4.83
N ARG A 74 0.18 -20.40 -4.83
CA ARG A 74 1.13 -20.59 -3.73
C ARG A 74 2.15 -19.46 -3.71
N ASP A 75 2.64 -19.02 -4.87
CA ASP A 75 3.62 -17.94 -4.99
C ASP A 75 2.99 -16.60 -4.54
N VAL A 76 1.78 -16.30 -4.99
CA VAL A 76 1.02 -15.12 -4.57
C VAL A 76 0.79 -15.13 -3.05
N ARG A 77 0.30 -16.25 -2.48
CA ARG A 77 0.13 -16.37 -1.02
C ARG A 77 1.44 -16.24 -0.26
N ARG A 78 2.54 -16.74 -0.82
CA ARG A 78 3.87 -16.59 -0.21
C ARG A 78 4.29 -15.12 -0.24
N ALA A 79 4.12 -14.43 -1.36
CA ALA A 79 4.43 -12.99 -1.48
C ALA A 79 3.69 -12.17 -0.42
N HIS A 80 2.38 -12.35 -0.26
CA HIS A 80 1.56 -11.68 0.77
C HIS A 80 1.94 -12.03 2.21
N ARG A 81 2.63 -13.13 2.43
CA ARG A 81 3.08 -13.52 3.78
C ARG A 81 4.47 -13.01 4.12
N THR A 82 5.29 -12.67 3.13
CA THR A 82 6.71 -12.43 3.35
C THR A 82 7.26 -11.15 2.73
N THR A 83 6.58 -10.59 1.73
CA THR A 83 7.17 -9.52 0.90
C THR A 83 6.21 -8.41 0.48
N ILE A 84 4.90 -8.66 0.45
CA ILE A 84 3.90 -7.66 0.04
C ILE A 84 2.98 -7.34 1.21
N VAL A 85 2.88 -6.06 1.53
CA VAL A 85 1.88 -5.52 2.47
C VAL A 85 0.84 -4.76 1.67
N LEU A 86 -0.43 -5.00 1.94
CA LEU A 86 -1.53 -4.17 1.46
C LEU A 86 -2.37 -3.70 2.64
N GLN A 87 -2.60 -2.40 2.75
CA GLN A 87 -3.60 -1.80 3.61
C GLN A 87 -4.70 -1.20 2.72
N PRO A 88 -5.88 -1.82 2.66
CA PRO A 88 -7.00 -1.28 1.91
C PRO A 88 -7.67 -0.13 2.67
N GLN A 89 -8.39 0.72 1.96
CA GLN A 89 -9.22 1.80 2.53
C GLN A 89 -10.29 1.25 3.49
N ASP A 90 -10.99 0.16 3.10
CA ASP A 90 -11.78 -0.61 4.04
C ASP A 90 -10.84 -1.50 4.85
N LEU A 91 -10.65 -1.14 6.10
CA LEU A 91 -9.62 -1.71 6.98
C LEU A 91 -9.80 -3.19 7.28
N LEU A 92 -10.93 -3.80 6.87
CA LEU A 92 -11.26 -5.22 7.03
C LEU A 92 -11.01 -5.73 8.47
N LEU A 93 -11.44 -4.94 9.45
CA LEU A 93 -11.37 -5.31 10.87
C LEU A 93 -12.65 -6.00 11.30
N GLU A 94 -12.51 -7.15 11.93
CA GLU A 94 -13.65 -7.91 12.49
C GLU A 94 -14.12 -7.25 13.80
N ASP A 95 -15.25 -6.58 13.79
CA ASP A 95 -15.76 -5.73 14.87
C ASP A 95 -15.92 -6.45 16.21
N SER A 96 -16.18 -7.75 16.19
CA SER A 96 -16.31 -8.58 17.39
C SER A 96 -14.98 -8.95 18.05
N TRP A 97 -13.86 -8.74 17.34
CA TRP A 97 -12.55 -9.11 17.85
C TRP A 97 -11.91 -7.97 18.66
N THR A 98 -11.13 -8.35 19.66
CA THR A 98 -10.26 -7.39 20.34
C THR A 98 -9.04 -7.06 19.48
N VAL A 99 -8.44 -5.89 19.69
CA VAL A 99 -7.19 -5.48 19.04
C VAL A 99 -6.13 -6.57 19.16
N ALA A 100 -5.94 -7.15 20.37
CA ALA A 100 -5.01 -8.26 20.58
C ALA A 100 -5.33 -9.50 19.74
N ARG A 101 -6.63 -9.83 19.55
CA ARG A 101 -7.05 -10.97 18.74
C ARG A 101 -6.76 -10.70 17.26
N THR A 102 -7.05 -9.50 16.78
CA THR A 102 -6.78 -9.05 15.41
C THR A 102 -5.31 -9.18 15.07
N LEU A 103 -4.42 -8.63 15.90
CA LEU A 103 -2.97 -8.70 15.66
C LEU A 103 -2.41 -10.12 15.77
N ARG A 104 -2.90 -10.94 16.73
CA ARG A 104 -2.49 -12.35 16.81
C ARG A 104 -2.89 -13.14 15.58
N HIS A 105 -4.08 -12.89 15.04
CA HIS A 105 -4.56 -13.53 13.83
C HIS A 105 -3.72 -13.10 12.63
N ALA A 106 -3.45 -11.80 12.48
CA ALA A 106 -2.59 -11.28 11.42
C ALA A 106 -1.17 -11.89 11.50
N ALA A 107 -0.57 -11.90 12.69
CA ALA A 107 0.74 -12.53 12.91
C ALA A 107 0.75 -14.03 12.58
N TRP A 108 -0.36 -14.74 12.86
CA TRP A 108 -0.52 -16.14 12.46
C TRP A 108 -0.64 -16.28 10.94
N ALA A 109 -1.44 -15.45 10.29
CA ALA A 109 -1.61 -15.46 8.84
C ALA A 109 -0.30 -15.19 8.10
N LEU A 110 0.54 -14.29 8.61
CA LEU A 110 1.89 -14.05 8.11
C LEU A 110 2.86 -15.20 8.38
N GLY A 111 2.44 -16.21 9.16
CA GLY A 111 3.28 -17.37 9.48
C GLY A 111 4.35 -17.12 10.55
N LEU A 112 4.23 -16.04 11.32
CA LEU A 112 5.17 -15.76 12.41
C LEU A 112 5.20 -16.94 13.42
N PRO A 113 6.38 -17.35 13.91
CA PRO A 113 6.51 -18.38 14.92
C PRO A 113 5.75 -18.01 16.19
N ARG A 114 5.15 -19.01 16.88
CA ARG A 114 4.28 -18.77 18.04
C ARG A 114 4.96 -17.95 19.14
N HIS A 115 6.25 -18.15 19.38
CA HIS A 115 7.02 -17.44 20.41
C HIS A 115 7.22 -15.95 20.05
N GLN A 116 7.31 -15.59 18.77
CA GLN A 116 7.51 -14.21 18.31
C GLN A 116 6.21 -13.39 18.25
N ARG A 117 5.03 -14.05 18.11
CA ARG A 117 3.77 -13.35 17.87
C ARG A 117 3.39 -12.36 18.97
N ARG A 118 3.69 -12.72 20.25
CA ARG A 118 3.35 -11.86 21.39
C ARG A 118 4.25 -10.64 21.45
N GLU A 119 5.54 -10.84 21.29
CA GLU A 119 6.53 -9.77 21.29
C GLU A 119 6.30 -8.81 20.13
N ARG A 120 6.13 -9.34 18.91
CA ARG A 120 5.88 -8.54 17.73
C ARG A 120 4.56 -7.77 17.83
N ALA A 121 3.50 -8.38 18.36
CA ALA A 121 2.24 -7.67 18.61
C ALA A 121 2.39 -6.55 19.65
N ALA A 122 3.18 -6.74 20.71
CA ALA A 122 3.43 -5.71 21.70
C ALA A 122 4.25 -4.54 21.11
N ASP A 123 5.26 -4.84 20.31
CA ASP A 123 6.06 -3.86 19.58
C ASP A 123 5.20 -2.97 18.67
N VAL A 124 4.41 -3.56 17.77
CA VAL A 124 3.58 -2.78 16.85
C VAL A 124 2.49 -1.98 17.57
N LEU A 125 1.95 -2.48 18.68
CA LEU A 125 1.00 -1.74 19.51
C LEU A 125 1.63 -0.50 20.14
N ALA A 126 2.88 -0.60 20.60
CA ALA A 126 3.61 0.53 21.14
C ALA A 126 3.91 1.57 20.06
N ARG A 127 4.40 1.13 18.91
CA ARG A 127 4.73 1.99 17.76
C ARG A 127 3.52 2.74 17.21
N THR A 128 2.34 2.12 17.21
CA THR A 128 1.09 2.76 16.77
C THR A 128 0.33 3.45 17.91
N ARG A 129 0.93 3.55 19.12
CA ARG A 129 0.40 4.26 20.29
C ARG A 129 -0.97 3.76 20.76
N ILE A 130 -1.30 2.48 20.55
CA ILE A 130 -2.58 1.85 20.91
C ILE A 130 -2.45 0.71 21.93
N SER A 131 -1.36 0.65 22.68
CA SER A 131 -1.14 -0.39 23.71
C SER A 131 -2.28 -0.46 24.75
N HIS A 132 -2.89 0.69 25.07
CA HIS A 132 -4.00 0.80 26.00
C HIS A 132 -5.30 0.18 25.47
N LEU A 133 -5.45 0.02 24.15
CA LEU A 133 -6.64 -0.52 23.47
C LEU A 133 -6.60 -2.04 23.28
N THR A 134 -5.55 -2.71 23.76
CA THR A 134 -5.28 -4.15 23.52
C THR A 134 -6.50 -5.05 23.75
N ARG A 135 -7.33 -4.73 24.76
CA ARG A 135 -8.53 -5.49 25.13
C ARG A 135 -9.83 -4.94 24.56
N THR A 136 -9.80 -3.78 23.91
CA THR A 136 -10.97 -3.14 23.29
C THR A 136 -11.35 -3.88 22.02
N ARG A 137 -12.64 -4.03 21.77
CA ARG A 137 -13.15 -4.58 20.50
C ARG A 137 -12.97 -3.56 19.38
N THR A 138 -12.58 -4.00 18.19
CA THR A 138 -12.33 -3.12 17.05
C THR A 138 -13.58 -2.35 16.61
N GLY A 139 -14.78 -2.90 16.79
CA GLY A 139 -16.04 -2.21 16.51
C GLY A 139 -16.37 -1.06 17.47
N LEU A 140 -15.65 -0.93 18.60
CA LEU A 140 -15.81 0.18 19.56
C LEU A 140 -14.77 1.28 19.39
N LEU A 141 -13.84 1.13 18.44
CA LEU A 141 -12.77 2.07 18.17
C LEU A 141 -13.27 3.23 17.30
N SER A 142 -12.72 4.42 17.53
CA SER A 142 -12.83 5.54 16.61
C SER A 142 -12.19 5.24 15.25
N GLY A 143 -12.47 6.05 14.22
CA GLY A 143 -11.87 5.90 12.89
C GLY A 143 -10.34 5.93 12.94
N GLY A 144 -9.75 6.90 13.65
CA GLY A 144 -8.30 7.01 13.82
C GLY A 144 -7.69 5.82 14.56
N GLU A 145 -8.35 5.32 15.64
CA GLU A 145 -7.90 4.12 16.36
C GLU A 145 -7.98 2.86 15.48
N ARG A 146 -9.01 2.72 14.65
CA ARG A 146 -9.13 1.64 13.65
C ARG A 146 -7.97 1.70 12.65
N MET A 147 -7.63 2.91 12.17
CA MET A 147 -6.51 3.11 11.26
C MET A 147 -5.19 2.73 11.93
N ARG A 148 -4.96 3.11 13.19
CA ARG A 148 -3.77 2.70 13.95
C ARG A 148 -3.68 1.17 14.11
N VAL A 149 -4.81 0.46 14.29
CA VAL A 149 -4.84 -1.01 14.28
C VAL A 149 -4.49 -1.58 12.91
N ALA A 150 -4.96 -0.96 11.83
CA ALA A 150 -4.62 -1.38 10.46
C ALA A 150 -3.12 -1.19 10.20
N LEU A 151 -2.55 -0.04 10.56
CA LEU A 151 -1.09 0.20 10.49
C LEU A 151 -0.29 -0.80 11.33
N ALA A 152 -0.75 -1.11 12.55
CA ALA A 152 -0.12 -2.15 13.37
C ALA A 152 -0.10 -3.52 12.69
N ARG A 153 -1.12 -3.85 11.88
CA ARG A 153 -1.14 -5.09 11.08
C ARG A 153 -0.09 -5.06 9.97
N THR A 154 0.10 -3.93 9.29
CA THR A 154 1.11 -3.80 8.22
C THR A 154 2.52 -3.95 8.80
N LEU A 155 2.78 -3.36 9.95
CA LEU A 155 4.07 -3.41 10.64
C LEU A 155 4.44 -4.79 11.20
N LEU A 156 3.50 -5.75 11.27
CA LEU A 156 3.83 -7.13 11.67
C LEU A 156 4.79 -7.81 10.68
N MET A 157 4.74 -7.44 9.40
CA MET A 157 5.69 -7.95 8.41
C MET A 157 7.03 -7.22 8.58
N ALA A 158 8.09 -8.00 8.73
CA ALA A 158 9.44 -7.46 8.80
C ALA A 158 10.04 -7.37 7.39
N GLY A 159 10.48 -6.17 6.99
CA GLY A 159 11.18 -5.94 5.74
C GLY A 159 10.35 -6.28 4.49
N PRO A 160 9.15 -5.70 4.30
CA PRO A 160 8.42 -5.86 3.06
C PRO A 160 9.25 -5.34 1.89
N ARG A 161 9.02 -5.88 0.69
CA ARG A 161 9.60 -5.34 -0.54
C ARG A 161 8.65 -4.42 -1.28
N LEU A 162 7.36 -4.64 -1.10
CA LEU A 162 6.30 -3.79 -1.63
C LEU A 162 5.29 -3.49 -0.53
N VAL A 163 5.01 -2.21 -0.35
CA VAL A 163 3.96 -1.70 0.54
C VAL A 163 2.96 -0.94 -0.31
N VAL A 164 1.70 -1.32 -0.21
CA VAL A 164 0.58 -0.66 -0.90
C VAL A 164 -0.39 -0.15 0.15
N LEU A 165 -0.58 1.16 0.19
CA LEU A 165 -1.49 1.83 1.10
C LEU A 165 -2.59 2.53 0.31
N ASP A 166 -3.84 2.30 0.69
CA ASP A 166 -5.00 2.93 0.07
C ASP A 166 -5.66 3.87 1.08
N GLU A 167 -5.55 5.19 0.82
CA GLU A 167 -6.04 6.30 1.64
C GLU A 167 -5.62 6.18 3.13
N PRO A 168 -4.31 6.06 3.45
CA PRO A 168 -3.87 5.76 4.81
C PRO A 168 -4.09 6.90 5.81
N THR A 169 -4.36 8.13 5.32
CA THR A 169 -4.62 9.32 6.14
C THR A 169 -6.07 9.81 6.05
N ALA A 170 -6.97 9.03 5.43
CA ALA A 170 -8.38 9.43 5.32
C ALA A 170 -9.02 9.60 6.70
N GLY A 171 -9.43 10.83 7.04
CA GLY A 171 -9.98 11.15 8.36
C GLY A 171 -8.98 11.08 9.52
N ALA A 172 -7.68 11.10 9.22
CA ALA A 172 -6.61 11.13 10.21
C ALA A 172 -6.49 12.50 10.90
N ASP A 173 -6.06 12.45 12.15
CA ASP A 173 -5.53 13.62 12.83
C ASP A 173 -4.05 13.84 12.45
N GLU A 174 -3.49 14.97 12.88
CA GLU A 174 -2.09 15.33 12.61
C GLU A 174 -1.12 14.26 13.14
N GLU A 175 -1.38 13.73 14.35
CA GLU A 175 -0.55 12.70 14.96
C GLU A 175 -0.52 11.39 14.13
N LEU A 176 -1.66 10.99 13.57
CA LEU A 176 -1.74 9.81 12.71
C LEU A 176 -1.06 10.05 11.36
N THR A 177 -1.20 11.26 10.80
CA THR A 177 -0.52 11.64 9.55
C THR A 177 1.00 11.62 9.70
N GLU A 178 1.52 12.17 10.80
CA GLU A 178 2.94 12.10 11.13
C GLU A 178 3.41 10.65 11.26
N MET A 179 2.66 9.82 11.98
CA MET A 179 2.96 8.40 12.15
C MET A 179 3.02 7.64 10.82
N VAL A 180 2.06 7.89 9.91
CA VAL A 180 2.09 7.30 8.56
C VAL A 180 3.36 7.73 7.83
N THR A 181 3.73 9.01 7.90
CA THR A 181 4.94 9.55 7.29
C THR A 181 6.21 8.86 7.83
N GLU A 182 6.34 8.71 9.16
CA GLU A 182 7.46 8.02 9.78
C GLU A 182 7.59 6.56 9.26
N PHE A 183 6.46 5.87 9.08
CA PHE A 183 6.48 4.50 8.53
C PHE A 183 6.82 4.45 7.04
N LEU A 184 6.38 5.42 6.24
CA LEU A 184 6.81 5.53 4.85
C LEU A 184 8.33 5.66 4.75
N GLU A 185 8.93 6.57 5.54
CA GLU A 185 10.38 6.77 5.58
C GLU A 185 11.13 5.51 6.03
N GLU A 186 10.62 4.77 7.02
CA GLU A 186 11.21 3.51 7.47
C GLU A 186 11.18 2.45 6.36
N TRP A 187 10.05 2.26 5.69
CA TRP A 187 9.94 1.28 4.59
C TRP A 187 10.85 1.63 3.42
N VAL A 188 10.88 2.90 3.00
CA VAL A 188 11.78 3.41 1.95
C VAL A 188 13.24 3.18 2.34
N SER A 189 13.63 3.55 3.57
CA SER A 189 14.99 3.36 4.08
C SER A 189 15.39 1.88 4.13
N SER A 190 14.43 0.97 4.32
CA SER A 190 14.65 -0.48 4.26
C SER A 190 14.73 -1.04 2.83
N GLY A 191 14.53 -0.19 1.83
CA GLY A 191 14.58 -0.56 0.41
C GLY A 191 13.26 -1.08 -0.16
N ALA A 192 12.14 -0.90 0.54
CA ALA A 192 10.83 -1.24 0.01
C ALA A 192 10.39 -0.24 -1.07
N ALA A 193 9.68 -0.71 -2.09
CA ALA A 193 8.87 0.13 -2.95
C ALA A 193 7.55 0.42 -2.23
N VAL A 194 7.13 1.68 -2.18
CA VAL A 194 5.89 2.09 -1.52
C VAL A 194 4.96 2.74 -2.53
N LEU A 195 3.76 2.21 -2.67
CA LEU A 195 2.67 2.80 -3.45
C LEU A 195 1.62 3.33 -2.49
N VAL A 196 1.30 4.62 -2.60
CA VAL A 196 0.25 5.26 -1.80
C VAL A 196 -0.83 5.80 -2.73
N ALA A 197 -2.01 5.16 -2.73
CA ALA A 197 -3.18 5.72 -3.38
C ALA A 197 -3.80 6.74 -2.44
N THR A 198 -3.80 8.02 -2.82
CA THR A 198 -4.23 9.08 -1.92
C THR A 198 -4.66 10.35 -2.67
N HIS A 199 -5.43 11.17 -1.98
CA HIS A 199 -5.73 12.56 -2.34
C HIS A 199 -5.16 13.57 -1.32
N ASP A 200 -4.41 13.09 -0.32
CA ASP A 200 -3.74 13.92 0.68
C ASP A 200 -2.54 14.66 0.06
N PRO A 201 -2.58 16.02 -0.01
CA PRO A 201 -1.51 16.79 -0.63
C PRO A 201 -0.15 16.58 0.05
N GLY A 202 -0.13 16.40 1.37
CA GLY A 202 1.10 16.21 2.13
C GLY A 202 1.78 14.87 1.80
N LEU A 203 1.03 13.81 1.54
CA LEU A 203 1.58 12.53 1.08
C LEU A 203 1.98 12.58 -0.39
N VAL A 204 1.22 13.30 -1.22
CA VAL A 204 1.57 13.51 -2.63
C VAL A 204 2.89 14.28 -2.75
N GLU A 205 3.06 15.39 -2.02
CA GLU A 205 4.29 16.20 -2.06
C GLU A 205 5.55 15.42 -1.63
N ARG A 206 5.39 14.41 -0.79
CA ARG A 206 6.50 13.56 -0.29
C ARG A 206 6.87 12.41 -1.23
N ALA A 207 6.05 12.13 -2.23
CA ALA A 207 6.33 11.08 -3.18
C ALA A 207 7.38 11.52 -4.21
N GLU A 208 8.34 10.65 -4.50
CA GLU A 208 9.35 10.87 -5.55
C GLU A 208 8.77 10.62 -6.94
N GLU A 209 7.75 9.75 -7.05
CA GLU A 209 7.11 9.39 -8.30
C GLU A 209 5.59 9.62 -8.22
N HIS A 210 5.01 10.06 -9.33
CA HIS A 210 3.58 10.38 -9.38
C HIS A 210 2.92 9.67 -10.55
N ILE A 211 1.80 9.01 -10.27
CA ILE A 211 0.93 8.38 -11.26
C ILE A 211 -0.46 9.00 -11.11
N SER A 212 -0.95 9.63 -12.15
CA SER A 212 -2.30 10.18 -12.17
C SER A 212 -3.22 9.31 -13.02
N LEU A 213 -4.26 8.76 -12.40
CA LEU A 213 -5.33 8.06 -13.12
C LEU A 213 -6.38 9.07 -13.57
N LEU A 214 -6.55 9.18 -14.87
CA LEU A 214 -7.61 9.99 -15.48
C LEU A 214 -8.88 9.15 -15.65
N THR A 215 -10.05 9.77 -15.52
CA THR A 215 -11.32 9.06 -15.78
C THR A 215 -11.45 8.70 -17.24
N GLY A 216 -11.35 7.43 -17.55
CA GLY A 216 -11.83 6.67 -18.71
C GLY A 216 -11.96 7.36 -20.08
N THR A 217 -10.93 8.07 -20.55
CA THR A 217 -10.70 8.37 -21.99
C THR A 217 -9.20 8.42 -22.16
N GLY A 218 -8.66 7.55 -23.03
CA GLY A 218 -7.23 7.42 -23.24
C GLY A 218 -6.56 8.76 -23.55
N GLU A 219 -5.84 9.28 -22.59
CA GLU A 219 -4.82 10.30 -22.76
C GLU A 219 -3.68 9.97 -21.80
N GLU A 220 -2.50 10.09 -22.32
CA GLU A 220 -1.21 9.67 -21.82
C GLU A 220 -0.97 10.01 -20.34
N ALA A 221 -0.40 9.07 -19.59
CA ALA A 221 0.17 9.31 -18.28
C ALA A 221 1.33 10.32 -18.41
N GLU A 222 1.08 11.59 -18.15
CA GLU A 222 2.14 12.60 -18.05
C GLU A 222 3.05 12.25 -16.87
N ARG A 223 4.26 11.82 -17.20
CA ARG A 223 5.38 11.80 -16.25
C ARG A 223 5.78 13.26 -16.01
N ALA A 224 5.33 13.84 -14.92
CA ALA A 224 5.84 15.11 -14.44
C ALA A 224 7.21 14.90 -13.77
N GLY A 225 8.19 14.55 -14.59
CA GLY A 225 9.60 14.60 -14.21
C GLY A 225 10.11 16.01 -14.50
N GLY A 226 10.06 16.92 -13.53
CA GLY A 226 10.60 18.25 -13.64
C GLY A 226 12.13 18.19 -13.71
N ASN A 227 12.69 18.59 -14.85
CA ASN A 227 14.04 19.11 -14.92
C ASN A 227 14.08 20.33 -15.83
N GLU A 228 13.68 21.47 -15.29
CA GLU A 228 14.08 22.76 -15.85
C GLU A 228 15.36 23.21 -15.13
N GLN A 229 16.49 22.80 -15.66
CA GLN A 229 17.75 23.51 -15.43
C GLN A 229 18.11 24.34 -16.66
N GLY A 230 17.94 25.63 -16.51
CA GLY A 230 18.85 26.68 -16.90
C GLY A 230 19.41 26.71 -18.34
N ALA A 231 19.00 27.71 -19.07
CA ALA A 231 19.91 28.39 -19.96
C ALA A 231 19.63 29.89 -19.85
N ALA A 232 20.37 30.55 -18.97
CA ALA A 232 20.67 31.95 -19.12
C ALA A 232 21.89 32.03 -20.08
N GLY A 233 21.84 32.93 -21.03
CA GLY A 233 23.00 33.20 -21.88
C GLY A 233 22.68 34.11 -23.04
N ASP A 234 23.07 35.34 -22.88
CA ASP A 234 23.31 36.47 -23.81
C ASP A 234 22.12 37.31 -24.24
#